data_213654419bb63adabd98a88c20750595
#
_entry.id   213654419bb63adabd98a88c20750595
#
_cell.length_a   1.000
_cell.length_b   1.000
_cell.length_c   1.000
_cell.angle_alpha   90.00
_cell.angle_beta   90.00
_cell.angle_gamma   90.00
#
_symmetry.space_group_name_H-M   'P 1'
#
loop_
_entity.id
_entity.type
_entity.pdbx_description
1 polymer ?
#
loop_
_entity_poly.entity_id
_entity_poly.type
_entity_poly.pdbx_seq_one_letter_code
_entity_poly.pdbx_strand_id
1 'polypeptide(L)'
;MKKMIIALMAVVMSVGVASAQNYMVIDSEKVFKSVAAYNEALEDIEQLATQYQDAVDKKFAEVENLYNSYMQQRSSLSMSAQQQYEQLILQKEAEATEYQESLFGTDGTLMNKRLELIQPIQERVFNTIDSFSKQDGYDLVIDISANPTILYYSTKVDFTDRIIEALNK
;
A
#
# COMPACT_ATOMS: atom_id res chain seq x y z
N MET A 1 -2.26 0.29 -70.05
CA MET A 1 -2.40 -0.83 -69.07
C MET A 1 -1.28 -0.80 -68.00
N LYS A 2 0.01 -0.75 -68.38
CA LYS A 2 1.10 -0.72 -67.37
C LYS A 2 1.01 0.46 -66.38
N LYS A 3 0.63 1.66 -66.80
CA LYS A 3 0.47 2.85 -65.89
C LYS A 3 -0.71 2.75 -64.91
N MET A 4 -1.80 2.04 -65.28
CA MET A 4 -2.91 1.78 -64.38
C MET A 4 -2.56 0.75 -63.31
N ILE A 5 -1.75 -0.26 -63.62
CA ILE A 5 -1.30 -1.28 -62.66
C ILE A 5 -0.37 -0.66 -61.61
N ILE A 6 0.51 0.28 -61.99
CA ILE A 6 1.38 1.00 -61.05
C ILE A 6 0.57 1.90 -60.12
N ALA A 7 -0.48 2.58 -60.61
CA ALA A 7 -1.37 3.39 -59.77
C ALA A 7 -2.18 2.54 -58.78
N LEU A 8 -2.63 1.36 -59.17
CA LEU A 8 -3.34 0.42 -58.28
C LEU A 8 -2.41 -0.17 -57.22
N MET A 9 -1.13 -0.45 -57.56
CA MET A 9 -0.13 -0.91 -56.57
C MET A 9 0.27 0.16 -55.56
N ALA A 10 0.27 1.45 -55.92
CA ALA A 10 0.56 2.56 -55.02
C ALA A 10 -0.58 2.79 -54.00
N VAL A 11 -1.82 2.51 -54.35
CA VAL A 11 -2.99 2.63 -53.45
C VAL A 11 -2.99 1.48 -52.43
N VAL A 12 -2.52 0.29 -52.77
CA VAL A 12 -2.48 -0.86 -51.84
C VAL A 12 -1.37 -0.70 -50.79
N MET A 13 -0.31 0.04 -51.08
CA MET A 13 0.76 0.29 -50.09
C MET A 13 0.47 1.42 -49.10
N SER A 14 -0.62 2.17 -49.25
CA SER A 14 -0.97 3.28 -48.38
C SER A 14 -1.94 2.88 -47.23
N VAL A 15 -2.38 1.62 -47.17
CA VAL A 15 -3.08 1.08 -45.99
C VAL A 15 -2.02 0.54 -45.04
N GLY A 16 -1.10 1.38 -44.61
CA GLY A 16 -0.37 1.18 -43.38
C GLY A 16 -1.39 1.17 -42.26
N VAL A 17 -1.67 0.00 -41.71
CA VAL A 17 -2.43 -0.12 -40.47
C VAL A 17 -1.58 0.61 -39.43
N ALA A 18 -1.85 1.90 -39.22
CA ALA A 18 -1.43 2.59 -38.03
C ALA A 18 -2.15 1.87 -36.89
N SER A 19 -1.50 0.86 -36.33
CA SER A 19 -1.91 0.32 -35.03
C SER A 19 -1.73 1.46 -34.05
N ALA A 20 -2.75 2.27 -33.88
CA ALA A 20 -2.79 3.22 -32.78
C ALA A 20 -2.64 2.38 -31.52
N GLN A 21 -1.55 2.56 -30.78
CA GLN A 21 -1.38 1.93 -29.47
C GLN A 21 -2.57 2.35 -28.64
N ASN A 22 -3.42 1.37 -28.29
CA ASN A 22 -4.55 1.63 -27.42
C ASN A 22 -4.05 1.69 -25.98
N TYR A 23 -4.17 2.85 -25.37
CA TYR A 23 -3.87 3.01 -23.97
C TYR A 23 -5.08 3.57 -23.22
N MET A 24 -5.15 3.25 -21.95
CA MET A 24 -6.11 3.86 -21.04
C MET A 24 -5.40 4.46 -19.82
N VAL A 25 -6.04 5.44 -19.22
CA VAL A 25 -5.60 6.10 -18.00
C VAL A 25 -6.60 5.75 -16.90
N ILE A 26 -6.10 5.48 -15.70
CA ILE A 26 -6.92 5.24 -14.53
C ILE A 26 -6.35 6.00 -13.32
N ASP A 27 -7.23 6.39 -12.42
CA ASP A 27 -6.89 6.87 -11.09
C ASP A 27 -7.08 5.70 -10.11
N SER A 28 -6.00 4.96 -9.84
CA SER A 28 -6.08 3.77 -8.99
C SER A 28 -6.52 4.10 -7.56
N GLU A 29 -6.19 5.29 -7.04
CA GLU A 29 -6.63 5.72 -5.72
C GLU A 29 -8.15 5.83 -5.64
N LYS A 30 -8.80 6.42 -6.66
CA LYS A 30 -10.26 6.47 -6.73
C LYS A 30 -10.86 5.08 -6.88
N VAL A 31 -10.24 4.22 -7.69
CA VAL A 31 -10.68 2.83 -7.86
C VAL A 31 -10.67 2.10 -6.52
N PHE A 32 -9.56 2.13 -5.77
CA PHE A 32 -9.47 1.49 -4.46
C PHE A 32 -10.46 2.08 -3.46
N LYS A 33 -10.58 3.40 -3.37
CA LYS A 33 -11.53 4.07 -2.47
C LYS A 33 -13.00 3.78 -2.79
N SER A 34 -13.32 3.35 -4.01
CA SER A 34 -14.67 2.93 -4.38
C SER A 34 -15.04 1.54 -3.83
N VAL A 35 -14.07 0.75 -3.38
CA VAL A 35 -14.28 -0.58 -2.80
C VAL A 35 -14.54 -0.44 -1.31
N ALA A 36 -15.75 -0.74 -0.84
CA ALA A 36 -16.10 -0.64 0.58
C ALA A 36 -15.16 -1.42 1.49
N ALA A 37 -14.84 -2.68 1.12
CA ALA A 37 -13.92 -3.51 1.87
C ALA A 37 -12.49 -2.91 2.00
N TYR A 38 -12.06 -2.06 1.06
CA TYR A 38 -10.78 -1.36 1.17
C TYR A 38 -10.82 -0.31 2.28
N ASN A 39 -11.90 0.47 2.35
CA ASN A 39 -12.05 1.49 3.38
C ASN A 39 -12.21 0.86 4.76
N GLU A 40 -13.00 -0.21 4.88
CA GLU A 40 -13.13 -0.99 6.13
C GLU A 40 -11.78 -1.56 6.57
N ALA A 41 -11.00 -2.14 5.64
CA ALA A 41 -9.67 -2.66 5.95
C ALA A 41 -8.70 -1.56 6.43
N LEU A 42 -8.76 -0.34 5.86
CA LEU A 42 -7.95 0.78 6.33
C LEU A 42 -8.33 1.22 7.75
N GLU A 43 -9.64 1.28 8.05
CA GLU A 43 -10.13 1.61 9.39
C GLU A 43 -9.70 0.55 10.43
N ASP A 44 -9.81 -0.73 10.10
CA ASP A 44 -9.36 -1.83 10.96
C ASP A 44 -7.86 -1.75 11.24
N ILE A 45 -7.04 -1.46 10.22
CA ILE A 45 -5.59 -1.31 10.36
C ILE A 45 -5.25 -0.12 11.26
N GLU A 46 -5.93 1.01 11.11
CA GLU A 46 -5.73 2.21 11.93
C GLU A 46 -6.11 1.96 13.40
N GLN A 47 -7.23 1.28 13.63
CA GLN A 47 -7.64 0.89 14.98
C GLN A 47 -6.63 -0.05 15.64
N LEU A 48 -6.15 -1.06 14.91
CA LEU A 48 -5.12 -1.97 15.40
C LEU A 48 -3.80 -1.25 15.68
N ALA A 49 -3.38 -0.33 14.81
CA ALA A 49 -2.17 0.47 15.01
C ALA A 49 -2.26 1.28 16.30
N THR A 50 -3.42 1.90 16.56
CA THR A 50 -3.68 2.65 17.79
C THR A 50 -3.62 1.76 19.02
N GLN A 51 -4.28 0.59 18.99
CA GLN A 51 -4.27 -0.37 20.09
C GLN A 51 -2.85 -0.88 20.40
N TYR A 52 -2.08 -1.15 19.34
CA TYR A 52 -0.70 -1.61 19.50
C TYR A 52 0.21 -0.50 20.06
N GLN A 53 0.01 0.74 19.61
CA GLN A 53 0.75 1.88 20.16
C GLN A 53 0.47 2.07 21.64
N ASP A 54 -0.79 2.01 22.06
CA ASP A 54 -1.19 2.08 23.47
C ASP A 54 -0.56 0.96 24.30
N ALA A 55 -0.44 -0.24 23.74
CA ALA A 55 0.17 -1.37 24.42
C ALA A 55 1.69 -1.21 24.57
N VAL A 56 2.36 -0.66 23.56
CA VAL A 56 3.79 -0.33 23.59
C VAL A 56 4.05 0.78 24.59
N ASP A 57 3.26 1.85 24.56
CA ASP A 57 3.40 2.99 25.47
C ASP A 57 3.26 2.57 26.94
N LYS A 58 2.35 1.64 27.24
CA LYS A 58 2.22 1.07 28.60
C LYS A 58 3.50 0.34 29.04
N LYS A 59 4.11 -0.43 28.14
CA LYS A 59 5.36 -1.13 28.47
C LYS A 59 6.53 -0.15 28.73
N PHE A 60 6.65 0.88 27.93
CA PHE A 60 7.67 1.91 28.18
C PHE A 60 7.37 2.72 29.44
N ALA A 61 6.10 3.01 29.74
CA ALA A 61 5.71 3.65 30.99
C ALA A 61 6.04 2.79 32.22
N GLU A 62 5.94 1.46 32.14
CA GLU A 62 6.42 0.56 33.20
C GLU A 62 7.92 0.67 33.43
N VAL A 63 8.70 0.76 32.35
CA VAL A 63 10.16 0.96 32.41
C VAL A 63 10.49 2.30 33.07
N GLU A 64 9.84 3.37 32.65
CA GLU A 64 10.00 4.70 33.20
C GLU A 64 9.66 4.75 34.69
N ASN A 65 8.55 4.15 35.09
CA ASN A 65 8.15 4.06 36.51
C ASN A 65 9.17 3.28 37.35
N LEU A 66 9.70 2.19 36.82
CA LEU A 66 10.72 1.40 37.48
C LEU A 66 12.02 2.21 37.64
N TYR A 67 12.45 2.92 36.59
CA TYR A 67 13.59 3.80 36.62
C TYR A 67 13.44 4.93 37.63
N ASN A 68 12.30 5.61 37.62
CA ASN A 68 12.01 6.70 38.58
C ASN A 68 11.99 6.21 40.01
N SER A 69 11.40 5.03 40.25
CA SER A 69 11.41 4.40 41.59
C SER A 69 12.83 4.05 42.04
N TYR A 70 13.66 3.52 41.13
CA TYR A 70 15.08 3.24 41.41
C TYR A 70 15.81 4.53 41.75
N MET A 71 15.67 5.58 40.97
CA MET A 71 16.35 6.86 41.22
C MET A 71 16.04 7.49 42.57
N GLN A 72 14.76 7.38 43.00
CA GLN A 72 14.33 7.87 44.31
C GLN A 72 14.97 7.11 45.48
N GLN A 73 15.22 5.82 45.31
CA GLN A 73 15.72 4.94 46.37
C GLN A 73 17.23 4.67 46.29
N ARG A 74 17.88 5.05 45.17
CA ARG A 74 19.25 4.67 44.86
C ARG A 74 20.27 4.93 46.00
N SER A 75 20.16 6.07 46.66
CA SER A 75 21.09 6.46 47.73
C SER A 75 20.95 5.59 48.99
N SER A 76 19.85 4.92 49.20
CA SER A 76 19.59 4.04 50.34
C SER A 76 19.81 2.55 50.04
N LEU A 77 20.00 2.19 48.77
CA LEU A 77 20.21 0.81 48.35
C LEU A 77 21.69 0.39 48.48
N SER A 78 21.91 -0.90 48.81
CA SER A 78 23.23 -1.51 48.72
C SER A 78 23.72 -1.57 47.27
N MET A 79 25.03 -1.68 47.04
CA MET A 79 25.57 -1.83 45.69
C MET A 79 24.98 -3.03 44.94
N SER A 80 24.79 -4.16 45.62
CA SER A 80 24.18 -5.34 45.02
C SER A 80 22.73 -5.08 44.60
N ALA A 81 21.95 -4.38 45.40
CA ALA A 81 20.58 -3.99 45.07
C ALA A 81 20.51 -3.00 43.90
N GLN A 82 21.45 -2.02 43.86
CA GLN A 82 21.54 -1.10 42.72
C GLN A 82 21.80 -1.85 41.41
N GLN A 83 22.74 -2.79 41.39
CA GLN A 83 23.04 -3.62 40.22
C GLN A 83 21.82 -4.45 39.78
N GLN A 84 21.03 -5.01 40.72
CA GLN A 84 19.83 -5.75 40.40
C GLN A 84 18.78 -4.86 39.76
N TYR A 85 18.55 -3.65 40.26
CA TYR A 85 17.63 -2.71 39.65
C TYR A 85 18.07 -2.27 38.25
N GLU A 86 19.37 -1.98 38.07
CA GLU A 86 19.93 -1.59 36.77
C GLU A 86 19.76 -2.71 35.73
N GLN A 87 20.03 -3.97 36.13
CA GLN A 87 19.79 -5.13 35.27
C GLN A 87 18.32 -5.32 34.93
N LEU A 88 17.42 -5.15 35.90
CA LEU A 88 15.98 -5.29 35.69
C LEU A 88 15.45 -4.20 34.74
N ILE A 89 15.93 -2.95 34.88
CA ILE A 89 15.55 -1.85 33.98
C ILE A 89 15.98 -2.17 32.55
N LEU A 90 17.24 -2.57 32.34
CA LEU A 90 17.75 -2.96 31.03
C LEU A 90 16.97 -4.12 30.42
N GLN A 91 16.62 -5.12 31.23
CA GLN A 91 15.81 -6.25 30.79
C GLN A 91 14.41 -5.77 30.35
N LYS A 92 13.76 -4.93 31.15
CA LYS A 92 12.43 -4.41 30.85
C LYS A 92 12.41 -3.50 29.61
N GLU A 93 13.45 -2.70 29.42
CA GLU A 93 13.65 -1.89 28.22
C GLU A 93 13.83 -2.76 26.98
N ALA A 94 14.63 -3.81 27.06
CA ALA A 94 14.79 -4.78 25.97
C ALA A 94 13.47 -5.49 25.64
N GLU A 95 12.73 -5.95 26.66
CA GLU A 95 11.40 -6.57 26.48
C GLU A 95 10.40 -5.61 25.82
N ALA A 96 10.40 -4.31 26.19
CA ALA A 96 9.53 -3.31 25.58
C ALA A 96 9.89 -3.05 24.11
N THR A 97 11.19 -2.97 23.82
CA THR A 97 11.72 -2.78 22.46
C THR A 97 11.39 -3.99 21.56
N GLU A 98 11.62 -5.20 22.05
CA GLU A 98 11.30 -6.42 21.31
C GLU A 98 9.78 -6.52 21.05
N TYR A 99 8.95 -6.16 22.03
CA TYR A 99 7.50 -6.11 21.86
C TYR A 99 7.09 -5.09 20.79
N GLN A 100 7.66 -3.89 20.80
CA GLN A 100 7.43 -2.88 19.77
C GLN A 100 7.81 -3.42 18.38
N GLU A 101 8.98 -4.05 18.26
CA GLU A 101 9.45 -4.60 17.00
C GLU A 101 8.55 -5.75 16.50
N SER A 102 8.06 -6.59 17.41
CA SER A 102 7.11 -7.67 17.08
C SER A 102 5.79 -7.17 16.53
N LEU A 103 5.36 -5.96 16.90
CA LEU A 103 4.12 -5.35 16.42
C LEU A 103 4.33 -4.49 15.17
N PHE A 104 5.37 -3.65 15.15
CA PHE A 104 5.59 -2.61 14.13
C PHE A 104 6.78 -2.87 13.21
N GLY A 105 7.58 -3.90 13.47
CA GLY A 105 8.71 -4.27 12.62
C GLY A 105 8.31 -4.63 11.19
N THR A 106 9.30 -4.84 10.32
CA THR A 106 9.07 -5.17 8.90
C THR A 106 8.22 -6.42 8.71
N ASP A 107 8.42 -7.42 9.58
CA ASP A 107 7.63 -8.67 9.60
C ASP A 107 6.68 -8.69 10.82
N GLY A 108 6.38 -7.53 11.37
CA GLY A 108 5.56 -7.37 12.56
C GLY A 108 4.08 -7.67 12.31
N THR A 109 3.35 -7.83 13.40
CA THR A 109 1.93 -8.22 13.38
C THR A 109 1.08 -7.24 12.56
N LEU A 110 1.34 -5.92 12.65
CA LEU A 110 0.58 -4.91 11.91
C LEU A 110 0.80 -5.02 10.40
N MET A 111 2.06 -5.27 9.96
CA MET A 111 2.36 -5.44 8.54
C MET A 111 1.68 -6.71 8.00
N ASN A 112 1.76 -7.82 8.72
CA ASN A 112 1.11 -9.06 8.30
C ASN A 112 -0.41 -8.89 8.21
N LYS A 113 -1.02 -8.18 9.16
CA LYS A 113 -2.45 -7.89 9.12
C LYS A 113 -2.84 -6.98 7.94
N ARG A 114 -1.99 -6.00 7.63
CA ARG A 114 -2.17 -5.16 6.43
C ARG A 114 -2.15 -5.98 5.14
N LEU A 115 -1.18 -6.88 5.01
CA LEU A 115 -1.09 -7.77 3.84
C LEU A 115 -2.33 -8.66 3.74
N GLU A 116 -2.75 -9.29 4.84
CA GLU A 116 -3.94 -10.15 4.90
C GLU A 116 -5.21 -9.45 4.41
N LEU A 117 -5.41 -8.20 4.83
CA LEU A 117 -6.63 -7.44 4.52
C LEU A 117 -6.58 -6.79 3.13
N ILE A 118 -5.44 -6.24 2.73
CA ILE A 118 -5.33 -5.41 1.52
C ILE A 118 -5.00 -6.24 0.28
N GLN A 119 -4.17 -7.29 0.39
CA GLN A 119 -3.74 -8.06 -0.78
C GLN A 119 -4.90 -8.67 -1.59
N PRO A 120 -5.93 -9.28 -0.99
CA PRO A 120 -7.06 -9.82 -1.77
C PRO A 120 -7.82 -8.74 -2.54
N ILE A 121 -7.90 -7.54 -1.97
CA ILE A 121 -8.56 -6.40 -2.61
C ILE A 121 -7.74 -5.91 -3.79
N GLN A 122 -6.41 -5.81 -3.63
CA GLN A 122 -5.49 -5.45 -4.71
C GLN A 122 -5.58 -6.46 -5.86
N GLU A 123 -5.55 -7.75 -5.56
CA GLU A 123 -5.68 -8.81 -6.56
C GLU A 123 -7.00 -8.70 -7.33
N ARG A 124 -8.11 -8.44 -6.65
CA ARG A 124 -9.41 -8.22 -7.30
C ARG A 124 -9.39 -7.02 -8.23
N VAL A 125 -8.85 -5.89 -7.78
CA VAL A 125 -8.73 -4.66 -8.59
C VAL A 125 -7.86 -4.90 -9.81
N PHE A 126 -6.67 -5.48 -9.65
CA PHE A 126 -5.76 -5.75 -10.74
C PHE A 126 -6.32 -6.75 -11.74
N ASN A 127 -6.98 -7.81 -11.28
CA ASN A 127 -7.64 -8.78 -12.16
C ASN A 127 -8.79 -8.14 -12.95
N THR A 128 -9.50 -7.19 -12.36
CA THR A 128 -10.55 -6.45 -13.06
C THR A 128 -9.96 -5.54 -14.15
N ILE A 129 -8.89 -4.80 -13.84
CA ILE A 129 -8.17 -3.95 -14.80
C ILE A 129 -7.62 -4.80 -15.95
N ASP A 130 -6.96 -5.91 -15.65
CA ASP A 130 -6.39 -6.84 -16.63
C ASP A 130 -7.45 -7.40 -17.57
N SER A 131 -8.56 -7.90 -16.99
CA SER A 131 -9.67 -8.46 -17.75
C SER A 131 -10.33 -7.42 -18.65
N PHE A 132 -10.56 -6.21 -18.13
CA PHE A 132 -11.11 -5.08 -18.87
C PHE A 132 -10.17 -4.67 -20.02
N SER A 133 -8.87 -4.57 -19.76
CA SER A 133 -7.87 -4.19 -20.76
C SER A 133 -7.81 -5.20 -21.90
N LYS A 134 -7.80 -6.48 -21.59
CA LYS A 134 -7.78 -7.56 -22.59
C LYS A 134 -9.05 -7.60 -23.44
N GLN A 135 -10.20 -7.39 -22.81
CA GLN A 135 -11.50 -7.43 -23.50
C GLN A 135 -11.66 -6.27 -24.48
N ASP A 136 -11.23 -5.06 -24.09
CA ASP A 136 -11.38 -3.85 -24.89
C ASP A 136 -10.12 -3.56 -25.78
N GLY A 137 -9.08 -4.40 -25.72
CA GLY A 137 -7.91 -4.34 -26.57
C GLY A 137 -6.95 -3.19 -26.23
N TYR A 138 -6.80 -2.89 -24.94
CA TYR A 138 -5.79 -1.92 -24.47
C TYR A 138 -4.43 -2.59 -24.28
N ASP A 139 -3.40 -1.98 -24.85
CA ASP A 139 -2.01 -2.45 -24.77
C ASP A 139 -1.27 -1.89 -23.54
N LEU A 140 -1.75 -0.78 -22.98
CA LEU A 140 -1.11 -0.06 -21.87
C LEU A 140 -2.15 0.57 -20.96
N VAL A 141 -1.94 0.40 -19.65
CA VAL A 141 -2.68 1.09 -18.59
C VAL A 141 -1.74 2.03 -17.85
N ILE A 142 -2.13 3.30 -17.74
CA ILE A 142 -1.35 4.32 -17.06
C ILE A 142 -2.09 4.75 -15.81
N ASP A 143 -1.49 4.53 -14.65
CA ASP A 143 -2.00 5.04 -13.39
C ASP A 143 -1.56 6.50 -13.17
N ILE A 144 -2.53 7.39 -12.94
CA ILE A 144 -2.27 8.81 -12.71
C ILE A 144 -2.21 9.18 -11.23
N SER A 145 -2.69 8.32 -10.32
CA SER A 145 -2.77 8.63 -8.89
C SER A 145 -1.39 8.85 -8.27
N ALA A 146 -0.38 8.10 -8.73
CA ALA A 146 0.99 8.16 -8.22
C ALA A 146 2.01 8.71 -9.25
N ASN A 147 1.54 9.28 -10.37
CA ASN A 147 2.42 9.71 -11.45
C ASN A 147 2.37 11.23 -11.70
N PRO A 148 3.18 12.03 -10.98
CA PRO A 148 3.20 13.48 -11.11
C PRO A 148 3.76 13.99 -12.46
N THR A 149 4.29 13.09 -13.30
CA THR A 149 4.85 13.47 -14.62
C THR A 149 3.80 13.55 -15.72
N ILE A 150 2.57 13.07 -15.48
CA ILE A 150 1.47 13.20 -16.42
C ILE A 150 0.83 14.57 -16.24
N LEU A 151 1.15 15.47 -17.15
CA LEU A 151 0.68 16.86 -17.09
C LEU A 151 -0.70 17.06 -17.71
N TYR A 152 -1.10 16.20 -18.63
CA TYR A 152 -2.39 16.29 -19.33
C TYR A 152 -2.80 14.92 -19.90
N TYR A 153 -4.07 14.62 -19.81
CA TYR A 153 -4.73 13.53 -20.54
C TYR A 153 -6.16 13.94 -20.89
N SER A 154 -6.69 13.39 -21.95
CA SER A 154 -8.09 13.62 -22.36
C SER A 154 -9.02 12.73 -21.55
N THR A 155 -10.19 13.25 -21.17
CA THR A 155 -11.26 12.45 -20.53
C THR A 155 -11.71 11.25 -21.38
N LYS A 156 -11.43 11.26 -22.69
CA LYS A 156 -11.72 10.13 -23.59
C LYS A 156 -10.89 8.88 -23.29
N VAL A 157 -9.74 9.05 -22.67
CA VAL A 157 -8.82 7.94 -22.30
C VAL A 157 -8.85 7.65 -20.80
N ASP A 158 -9.68 8.36 -20.04
CA ASP A 158 -9.93 8.10 -18.62
C ASP A 158 -11.00 7.02 -18.47
N PHE A 159 -10.60 5.88 -17.94
CA PHE A 159 -11.48 4.72 -17.74
C PHE A 159 -11.74 4.42 -16.27
N THR A 160 -11.36 5.33 -15.37
CA THR A 160 -11.53 5.18 -13.93
C THR A 160 -12.93 4.73 -13.55
N ASP A 161 -13.97 5.46 -13.99
CA ASP A 161 -15.35 5.16 -13.65
C ASP A 161 -15.82 3.81 -14.24
N ARG A 162 -15.35 3.45 -15.44
CA ARG A 162 -15.67 2.15 -16.07
C ARG A 162 -15.04 0.98 -15.31
N ILE A 163 -13.84 1.13 -14.77
CA ILE A 163 -13.23 0.13 -13.91
C ILE A 163 -14.01 0.01 -12.60
N ILE A 164 -14.42 1.14 -11.99
CA ILE A 164 -15.26 1.15 -10.79
C ILE A 164 -16.60 0.42 -11.03
N GLU A 165 -17.25 0.67 -12.16
CA GLU A 165 -18.48 -0.05 -12.53
C GLU A 165 -18.23 -1.55 -12.71
N ALA A 166 -17.11 -1.94 -13.31
CA ALA A 166 -16.76 -3.34 -13.50
C ALA A 166 -16.48 -4.09 -12.19
N LEU A 167 -15.90 -3.39 -11.20
CA LEU A 167 -15.65 -3.93 -9.85
C LEU A 167 -16.94 -4.17 -9.05
N ASN A 168 -18.00 -3.42 -9.34
CA ASN A 168 -19.26 -3.46 -8.60
C ASN A 168 -20.34 -4.37 -9.25
N LYS A 169 -20.00 -5.06 -10.34
CA LYS A 169 -20.84 -6.07 -10.99
C LYS A 169 -20.58 -7.46 -10.42
#